data_532c6454db66e6c6f7d9b1f59da6cf3d
#
_entry.id   532c6454db66e6c6f7d9b1f59da6cf3d
#
_cell.length_a   1.000
_cell.length_b   1.000
_cell.length_c   1.000
_cell.angle_alpha   90.00
_cell.angle_beta   90.00
_cell.angle_gamma   90.00
#
_symmetry.space_group_name_H-M   'P 1'
#
loop_
_entity.id
_entity.type
_entity.pdbx_description
1 polymer ?
#
loop_
_entity_poly.entity_id
_entity_poly.type
_entity_poly.pdbx_seq_one_letter_code
_entity_poly.pdbx_strand_id
1 'polypeptide(L)'
;GYNLLQPLSDYDQTVWQGVNGATWALIAFDSHDYEIPQAASGKTQNSRDKLIQNILDQEVSGGGWDLSGRSADPDVTAMAIQALAPYYSTNAQVKAAVDRGLNKLSAMQKSNGSYATYGSETSESCSQVIVALTAMGIDPNTDSRFVKNGKSVIDALLTYANADGSFKH
;
A
#
# COMPACT_ATOMS: atom_id res chain seq x y z
N GLY A 1 28.93 0.05 12.96
CA GLY A 1 27.52 -0.22 13.21
C GLY A 1 26.93 -1.07 12.07
N TYR A 2 25.86 -1.80 12.34
CA TYR A 2 25.15 -2.55 11.30
C TYR A 2 24.26 -1.60 10.48
N ASN A 3 24.35 -1.68 9.14
CA ASN A 3 23.49 -0.92 8.24
C ASN A 3 22.22 -1.72 7.94
N LEU A 4 21.07 -1.29 8.47
CA LEU A 4 19.79 -1.98 8.28
C LEU A 4 19.31 -1.96 6.82
N LEU A 5 19.78 -1.02 6.00
CA LEU A 5 19.44 -0.93 4.58
C LEU A 5 20.28 -1.88 3.71
N GLN A 6 21.41 -2.41 4.22
CA GLN A 6 22.31 -3.24 3.44
C GLN A 6 21.62 -4.51 2.87
N PRO A 7 20.77 -5.23 3.60
CA PRO A 7 20.04 -6.38 3.04
C PRO A 7 19.12 -6.02 1.88
N LEU A 8 18.57 -4.80 1.88
CA LEU A 8 17.67 -4.31 0.83
C LEU A 8 18.41 -3.89 -0.46
N SER A 9 19.76 -3.86 -0.45
CA SER A 9 20.54 -3.57 -1.66
C SER A 9 20.49 -4.69 -2.70
N ASP A 10 20.20 -5.94 -2.28
CA ASP A 10 20.02 -7.08 -3.17
C ASP A 10 18.57 -7.16 -3.64
N TYR A 11 18.34 -6.87 -4.92
CA TYR A 11 16.99 -6.86 -5.51
C TYR A 11 16.31 -8.22 -5.39
N ASP A 12 16.99 -9.30 -5.76
CA ASP A 12 16.38 -10.64 -5.79
C ASP A 12 15.94 -11.08 -4.39
N GLN A 13 16.75 -10.76 -3.37
CA GLN A 13 16.39 -11.01 -1.98
C GLN A 13 15.20 -10.13 -1.52
N THR A 14 15.17 -8.87 -1.96
CA THR A 14 14.13 -7.91 -1.57
C THR A 14 12.77 -8.32 -2.13
N VAL A 15 12.69 -8.73 -3.40
CA VAL A 15 11.42 -9.08 -4.05
C VAL A 15 11.02 -10.55 -3.87
N TRP A 16 11.76 -11.32 -3.08
CA TRP A 16 11.45 -12.73 -2.84
C TRP A 16 10.04 -12.96 -2.27
N GLN A 17 9.49 -11.99 -1.53
CA GLN A 17 8.12 -12.02 -1.03
C GLN A 17 7.11 -11.36 -1.99
N GLY A 18 7.45 -11.28 -3.27
CA GLY A 18 6.58 -10.67 -4.28
C GLY A 18 6.33 -9.18 -4.02
N VAL A 19 5.12 -8.71 -4.30
CA VAL A 19 4.73 -7.30 -4.16
C VAL A 19 4.97 -6.76 -2.75
N ASN A 20 4.83 -7.59 -1.72
CA ASN A 20 5.03 -7.19 -0.34
C ASN A 20 6.48 -6.73 -0.09
N GLY A 21 7.47 -7.49 -0.58
CA GLY A 21 8.88 -7.13 -0.44
C GLY A 21 9.23 -5.82 -1.15
N ALA A 22 8.79 -5.67 -2.40
CA ALA A 22 9.02 -4.46 -3.19
C ALA A 22 8.38 -3.21 -2.55
N THR A 23 7.13 -3.35 -2.09
CA THR A 23 6.36 -2.27 -1.47
C THR A 23 7.03 -1.74 -0.20
N TRP A 24 7.36 -2.63 0.75
CA TRP A 24 7.95 -2.21 2.01
C TRP A 24 9.38 -1.70 1.86
N ALA A 25 10.15 -2.26 0.91
CA ALA A 25 11.49 -1.73 0.62
C ALA A 25 11.42 -0.31 0.04
N LEU A 26 10.48 -0.03 -0.86
CA LEU A 26 10.29 1.28 -1.44
C LEU A 26 9.87 2.31 -0.38
N ILE A 27 8.89 1.97 0.48
CA ILE A 27 8.48 2.80 1.62
C ILE A 27 9.66 3.08 2.54
N ALA A 28 10.47 2.06 2.85
CA ALA A 28 11.63 2.22 3.73
C ALA A 28 12.67 3.18 3.14
N PHE A 29 13.00 3.06 1.85
CA PHE A 29 13.95 3.96 1.20
C PHE A 29 13.42 5.40 1.12
N ASP A 30 12.14 5.57 0.86
CA ASP A 30 11.54 6.90 0.66
C ASP A 30 11.23 7.61 1.98
N SER A 31 11.15 6.88 3.11
CA SER A 31 10.81 7.45 4.42
C SER A 31 11.75 8.58 4.86
N HIS A 32 12.97 8.60 4.38
CA HIS A 32 13.96 9.64 4.63
C HIS A 32 14.91 9.83 3.44
N ASP A 33 14.43 9.57 2.22
CA ASP A 33 15.21 9.65 0.98
C ASP A 33 16.58 8.94 1.08
N TYR A 34 16.57 7.73 1.66
CA TYR A 34 17.79 6.96 1.85
C TYR A 34 18.42 6.54 0.52
N GLU A 35 19.74 6.69 0.41
CA GLU A 35 20.48 6.06 -0.67
C GLU A 35 20.45 4.53 -0.53
N ILE A 36 20.25 3.85 -1.65
CA ILE A 36 20.31 2.38 -1.69
C ILE A 36 21.77 1.95 -1.65
N PRO A 37 22.21 1.20 -0.64
CA PRO A 37 23.60 0.76 -0.55
C PRO A 37 24.04 -0.06 -1.77
N GLN A 38 25.33 -0.06 -2.05
CA GLN A 38 25.90 -0.94 -3.08
C GLN A 38 25.69 -2.41 -2.71
N ALA A 39 25.13 -3.18 -3.63
CA ALA A 39 24.96 -4.62 -3.45
C ALA A 39 26.32 -5.33 -3.37
N ALA A 40 26.38 -6.42 -2.59
CA ALA A 40 27.56 -7.24 -2.51
C ALA A 40 27.90 -7.90 -3.88
N SER A 41 29.16 -8.28 -4.05
CA SER A 41 29.59 -8.98 -5.28
C SER A 41 28.74 -10.21 -5.55
N GLY A 42 28.29 -10.37 -6.79
CA GLY A 42 27.43 -11.49 -7.22
C GLY A 42 25.95 -11.34 -6.87
N LYS A 43 25.54 -10.18 -6.33
CA LYS A 43 24.14 -9.81 -6.05
C LYS A 43 23.60 -8.84 -7.07
N THR A 44 22.30 -8.82 -7.23
CA THR A 44 21.60 -7.90 -8.15
C THR A 44 21.36 -6.55 -7.47
N GLN A 45 21.98 -5.48 -7.98
CA GLN A 45 21.78 -4.12 -7.45
C GLN A 45 20.30 -3.74 -7.50
N ASN A 46 19.75 -3.34 -6.33
CA ASN A 46 18.40 -2.79 -6.22
C ASN A 46 18.35 -1.32 -6.64
N SER A 47 17.18 -0.87 -7.07
CA SER A 47 16.87 0.54 -7.33
C SER A 47 15.39 0.82 -7.15
N ARG A 48 15.02 2.09 -6.94
CA ARG A 48 13.63 2.52 -6.86
C ARG A 48 12.86 2.15 -8.12
N ASP A 49 13.44 2.35 -9.30
CA ASP A 49 12.81 2.01 -10.58
C ASP A 49 12.47 0.51 -10.68
N LYS A 50 13.38 -0.37 -10.23
CA LYS A 50 13.14 -1.81 -10.21
C LYS A 50 12.01 -2.18 -9.25
N LEU A 51 11.95 -1.55 -8.08
CA LEU A 51 10.89 -1.79 -7.10
C LEU A 51 9.54 -1.30 -7.62
N ILE A 52 9.50 -0.09 -8.19
CA ILE A 52 8.29 0.45 -8.82
C ILE A 52 7.82 -0.48 -9.93
N GLN A 53 8.70 -0.90 -10.83
CA GLN A 53 8.33 -1.79 -11.93
C GLN A 53 7.81 -3.14 -11.39
N ASN A 54 8.44 -3.69 -10.36
CA ASN A 54 7.98 -4.93 -9.72
C ASN A 54 6.56 -4.80 -9.16
N ILE A 55 6.25 -3.66 -8.51
CA ILE A 55 4.89 -3.40 -8.00
C ILE A 55 3.91 -3.29 -9.18
N LEU A 56 4.25 -2.55 -10.23
CA LEU A 56 3.39 -2.38 -11.41
C LEU A 56 3.12 -3.71 -12.12
N ASP A 57 4.13 -4.56 -12.28
CA ASP A 57 4.02 -5.87 -12.95
C ASP A 57 3.11 -6.86 -12.18
N GLN A 58 2.89 -6.63 -10.90
CA GLN A 58 2.05 -7.46 -10.05
C GLN A 58 0.63 -6.90 -9.85
N GLU A 59 0.27 -5.83 -10.57
CA GLU A 59 -1.12 -5.35 -10.58
C GLU A 59 -2.05 -6.45 -11.11
N VAL A 60 -3.13 -6.74 -10.38
CA VAL A 60 -4.08 -7.75 -10.81
C VAL A 60 -5.06 -7.22 -11.86
N SER A 61 -5.65 -8.13 -12.62
CA SER A 61 -6.66 -7.76 -13.62
C SER A 61 -7.82 -6.98 -12.98
N GLY A 62 -8.14 -5.82 -13.55
CA GLY A 62 -9.17 -4.93 -13.03
C GLY A 62 -8.70 -3.95 -11.96
N GLY A 63 -7.39 -3.89 -11.71
CA GLY A 63 -6.75 -2.93 -10.80
C GLY A 63 -6.57 -3.42 -9.37
N GLY A 64 -5.60 -2.81 -8.69
CA GLY A 64 -5.21 -3.17 -7.32
C GLY A 64 -4.21 -4.33 -7.24
N TRP A 65 -3.90 -4.77 -6.04
CA TRP A 65 -2.87 -5.77 -5.76
C TRP A 65 -3.33 -6.80 -4.73
N ASP A 66 -2.69 -7.95 -4.77
CA ASP A 66 -2.89 -9.08 -3.86
C ASP A 66 -1.61 -9.91 -3.75
N LEU A 67 -1.40 -10.59 -2.62
CA LEU A 67 -0.21 -11.41 -2.40
C LEU A 67 -0.17 -12.66 -3.31
N SER A 68 -1.35 -13.15 -3.70
CA SER A 68 -1.48 -14.33 -4.59
C SER A 68 -1.58 -13.97 -6.08
N GLY A 69 -1.74 -12.68 -6.42
CA GLY A 69 -1.94 -12.19 -7.78
C GLY A 69 -3.27 -12.57 -8.42
N ARG A 70 -4.29 -12.92 -7.63
CA ARG A 70 -5.58 -13.41 -8.14
C ARG A 70 -6.67 -12.37 -8.19
N SER A 71 -6.90 -11.68 -7.07
CA SER A 71 -7.94 -10.66 -6.94
C SER A 71 -7.49 -9.63 -5.93
N ALA A 72 -7.74 -8.35 -6.21
CA ALA A 72 -7.30 -7.28 -5.32
C ALA A 72 -7.77 -7.49 -3.88
N ASP A 73 -6.85 -7.31 -2.96
CA ASP A 73 -7.07 -7.26 -1.53
C ASP A 73 -6.94 -5.79 -1.06
N PRO A 74 -7.78 -5.28 -0.14
CA PRO A 74 -7.74 -3.88 0.25
C PRO A 74 -6.43 -3.49 0.94
N ASP A 75 -5.85 -4.36 1.77
CA ASP A 75 -4.63 -4.06 2.52
C ASP A 75 -3.43 -3.99 1.57
N VAL A 76 -3.26 -4.99 0.70
CA VAL A 76 -2.16 -5.04 -0.27
C VAL A 76 -2.29 -3.92 -1.31
N THR A 77 -3.53 -3.63 -1.76
CA THR A 77 -3.79 -2.52 -2.68
C THR A 77 -3.43 -1.18 -2.03
N ALA A 78 -3.84 -0.97 -0.78
CA ALA A 78 -3.52 0.25 -0.06
C ALA A 78 -2.01 0.41 0.18
N MET A 79 -1.32 -0.66 0.58
CA MET A 79 0.15 -0.66 0.75
C MET A 79 0.87 -0.30 -0.55
N ALA A 80 0.46 -0.88 -1.69
CA ALA A 80 1.05 -0.56 -2.98
C ALA A 80 0.80 0.90 -3.39
N ILE A 81 -0.41 1.42 -3.16
CA ILE A 81 -0.72 2.85 -3.40
C ILE A 81 0.15 3.74 -2.54
N GLN A 82 0.30 3.44 -1.23
CA GLN A 82 1.18 4.18 -0.33
C GLN A 82 2.62 4.26 -0.86
N ALA A 83 3.18 3.12 -1.30
CA ALA A 83 4.53 3.04 -1.83
C ALA A 83 4.70 3.83 -3.14
N LEU A 84 3.68 3.83 -4.00
CA LEU A 84 3.70 4.47 -5.30
C LEU A 84 3.31 5.97 -5.25
N ALA A 85 2.73 6.46 -4.15
CA ALA A 85 2.23 7.83 -4.01
C ALA A 85 3.29 8.91 -4.35
N PRO A 86 4.57 8.81 -3.92
CA PRO A 86 5.59 9.81 -4.26
C PRO A 86 5.84 9.96 -5.77
N TYR A 87 5.55 8.93 -6.55
CA TYR A 87 5.80 8.86 -7.99
C TYR A 87 4.58 9.17 -8.86
N TYR A 88 3.42 9.40 -8.24
CA TYR A 88 2.13 9.58 -8.91
C TYR A 88 2.13 10.74 -9.92
N SER A 89 2.77 11.86 -9.60
CA SER A 89 2.79 13.05 -10.45
C SER A 89 3.85 13.00 -11.56
N THR A 90 4.86 12.15 -11.42
CA THR A 90 6.05 12.13 -12.30
C THR A 90 6.13 10.91 -13.21
N ASN A 91 5.37 9.84 -12.92
CA ASN A 91 5.38 8.59 -13.67
C ASN A 91 3.96 8.23 -14.15
N ALA A 92 3.72 8.29 -15.45
CA ALA A 92 2.41 8.05 -16.06
C ALA A 92 1.88 6.61 -15.84
N GLN A 93 2.77 5.61 -15.77
CA GLN A 93 2.37 4.23 -15.51
C GLN A 93 1.94 4.06 -14.06
N VAL A 94 2.69 4.66 -13.12
CA VAL A 94 2.31 4.71 -11.70
C VAL A 94 0.97 5.41 -11.54
N LYS A 95 0.79 6.57 -12.17
CA LYS A 95 -0.49 7.30 -12.13
C LYS A 95 -1.65 6.42 -12.57
N ALA A 96 -1.54 5.76 -13.69
CA ALA A 96 -2.61 4.92 -14.23
C ALA A 96 -2.91 3.73 -13.32
N ALA A 97 -1.90 3.07 -12.75
CA ALA A 97 -2.08 1.94 -11.84
C ALA A 97 -2.70 2.38 -10.51
N VAL A 98 -2.23 3.49 -9.93
CA VAL A 98 -2.79 4.06 -8.69
C VAL A 98 -4.24 4.49 -8.88
N ASP A 99 -4.59 5.13 -10.01
CA ASP A 99 -5.97 5.51 -10.33
C ASP A 99 -6.89 4.27 -10.36
N ARG A 100 -6.45 3.16 -10.96
CA ARG A 100 -7.19 1.88 -10.95
C ARG A 100 -7.30 1.31 -9.54
N GLY A 101 -6.21 1.34 -8.77
CA GLY A 101 -6.17 0.89 -7.38
C GLY A 101 -7.13 1.68 -6.48
N LEU A 102 -7.16 3.01 -6.59
CA LEU A 102 -8.11 3.87 -5.86
C LEU A 102 -9.56 3.57 -6.22
N ASN A 103 -9.86 3.38 -7.51
CA ASN A 103 -11.19 2.97 -7.95
C ASN A 103 -11.56 1.60 -7.36
N LYS A 104 -10.61 0.68 -7.30
CA LYS A 104 -10.81 -0.64 -6.70
C LYS A 104 -11.07 -0.55 -5.21
N LEU A 105 -10.29 0.22 -4.45
CA LEU A 105 -10.54 0.47 -3.02
C LEU A 105 -11.93 1.08 -2.79
N SER A 106 -12.32 2.08 -3.59
CA SER A 106 -13.66 2.67 -3.48
C SER A 106 -14.77 1.64 -3.70
N ALA A 107 -14.59 0.72 -4.67
CA ALA A 107 -15.57 -0.33 -4.95
C ALA A 107 -15.62 -1.42 -3.87
N MET A 108 -14.50 -1.68 -3.17
CA MET A 108 -14.40 -2.69 -2.10
C MET A 108 -14.91 -2.19 -0.75
N GLN A 109 -15.05 -0.86 -0.57
CA GLN A 109 -15.55 -0.27 0.66
C GLN A 109 -16.99 -0.70 0.92
N LYS A 110 -17.24 -1.18 2.13
CA LYS A 110 -18.56 -1.64 2.57
C LYS A 110 -19.49 -0.47 2.92
N SER A 111 -20.78 -0.76 3.03
CA SER A 111 -21.81 0.23 3.33
C SER A 111 -21.66 0.91 4.70
N ASN A 112 -20.94 0.28 5.64
CA ASN A 112 -20.59 0.84 6.94
C ASN A 112 -19.25 1.60 6.94
N GLY A 113 -18.63 1.80 5.77
CA GLY A 113 -17.35 2.47 5.60
C GLY A 113 -16.12 1.58 5.76
N SER A 114 -16.27 0.32 6.23
CA SER A 114 -15.16 -0.59 6.51
C SER A 114 -14.59 -1.28 5.27
N TYR A 115 -13.52 -2.03 5.51
CA TYR A 115 -12.88 -2.93 4.54
C TYR A 115 -12.73 -4.32 5.14
N ALA A 116 -12.69 -5.33 4.28
CA ALA A 116 -12.50 -6.71 4.72
C ALA A 116 -11.40 -7.39 3.90
N THR A 117 -10.48 -8.02 4.62
CA THR A 117 -9.45 -8.92 4.11
C THR A 117 -9.82 -10.35 4.48
N TYR A 118 -9.74 -11.28 3.51
CA TYR A 118 -10.14 -12.69 3.68
C TYR A 118 -11.53 -12.89 4.32
N GLY A 119 -12.46 -11.96 4.06
CA GLY A 119 -13.83 -12.02 4.53
C GLY A 119 -14.07 -11.43 5.94
N SER A 120 -13.04 -11.01 6.64
CA SER A 120 -13.13 -10.36 7.96
C SER A 120 -12.89 -8.86 7.87
N GLU A 121 -13.77 -8.08 8.47
CA GLU A 121 -13.58 -6.65 8.67
C GLU A 121 -12.65 -6.42 9.87
N THR A 122 -11.61 -5.58 9.69
CA THR A 122 -10.60 -5.34 10.71
C THR A 122 -10.25 -3.87 10.82
N SER A 123 -9.75 -3.46 11.99
CA SER A 123 -9.21 -2.11 12.20
C SER A 123 -7.96 -1.87 11.36
N GLU A 124 -7.18 -2.92 11.10
CA GLU A 124 -5.96 -2.90 10.31
C GLU A 124 -6.25 -2.54 8.86
N SER A 125 -7.25 -3.18 8.23
CA SER A 125 -7.67 -2.88 6.86
C SER A 125 -8.15 -1.42 6.74
N CYS A 126 -8.93 -0.93 7.70
CA CYS A 126 -9.33 0.48 7.73
C CYS A 126 -8.13 1.41 7.84
N SER A 127 -7.19 1.11 8.74
CA SER A 127 -6.00 1.92 8.98
C SER A 127 -5.10 1.97 7.75
N GLN A 128 -4.88 0.83 7.09
CA GLN A 128 -4.04 0.76 5.91
C GLN A 128 -4.62 1.59 4.75
N VAL A 129 -5.94 1.54 4.55
CA VAL A 129 -6.61 2.37 3.54
C VAL A 129 -6.50 3.86 3.88
N ILE A 130 -6.68 4.26 5.14
CA ILE A 130 -6.50 5.65 5.58
C ILE A 130 -5.09 6.15 5.24
N VAL A 131 -4.06 5.34 5.52
CA VAL A 131 -2.66 5.69 5.21
C VAL A 131 -2.46 5.89 3.70
N ALA A 132 -3.01 5.00 2.87
CA ALA A 132 -2.92 5.14 1.41
C ALA A 132 -3.61 6.41 0.89
N LEU A 133 -4.82 6.69 1.36
CA LEU A 133 -5.58 7.89 0.96
C LEU A 133 -4.84 9.17 1.36
N THR A 134 -4.35 9.24 2.59
CA THR A 134 -3.60 10.40 3.08
C THR A 134 -2.27 10.59 2.34
N ALA A 135 -1.57 9.52 1.98
CA ALA A 135 -0.37 9.58 1.14
C ALA A 135 -0.66 10.18 -0.25
N MET A 136 -1.88 9.98 -0.76
CA MET A 136 -2.37 10.57 -2.02
C MET A 136 -2.96 11.97 -1.85
N GLY A 137 -2.97 12.55 -0.64
CA GLY A 137 -3.61 13.83 -0.36
C GLY A 137 -5.14 13.79 -0.41
N ILE A 138 -5.72 12.60 -0.32
CA ILE A 138 -7.18 12.37 -0.31
C ILE A 138 -7.66 12.37 1.14
N ASP A 139 -8.66 13.19 1.46
CA ASP A 139 -9.26 13.17 2.79
C ASP A 139 -10.17 11.93 2.94
N PRO A 140 -9.80 10.96 3.78
CA PRO A 140 -10.55 9.72 3.95
C PRO A 140 -11.91 9.92 4.62
N ASN A 141 -12.18 11.10 5.18
CA ASN A 141 -13.42 11.41 5.88
C ASN A 141 -14.46 12.11 4.99
N THR A 142 -14.02 12.84 3.96
CA THR A 142 -14.92 13.71 3.18
C THR A 142 -14.94 13.40 1.68
N ASP A 143 -13.95 12.71 1.13
CA ASP A 143 -13.95 12.35 -0.29
C ASP A 143 -15.10 11.40 -0.61
N SER A 144 -15.97 11.81 -1.51
CA SER A 144 -17.23 11.09 -1.85
C SER A 144 -17.01 9.66 -2.36
N ARG A 145 -15.81 9.34 -2.87
CA ARG A 145 -15.46 8.00 -3.30
C ARG A 145 -15.33 7.03 -2.12
N PHE A 146 -14.96 7.57 -0.93
CA PHE A 146 -14.63 6.81 0.28
C PHE A 146 -15.60 7.07 1.44
N VAL A 147 -16.78 7.62 1.12
CA VAL A 147 -17.92 7.73 2.04
C VAL A 147 -19.09 6.94 1.49
N LYS A 148 -19.52 5.88 2.21
CA LYS A 148 -20.61 4.99 1.82
C LYS A 148 -21.77 5.13 2.82
N ASN A 149 -22.96 5.44 2.32
CA ASN A 149 -24.15 5.67 3.17
C ASN A 149 -23.90 6.66 4.33
N GLY A 150 -23.09 7.70 4.07
CA GLY A 150 -22.71 8.70 5.07
C GLY A 150 -21.70 8.20 6.11
N LYS A 151 -21.04 7.05 5.86
CA LYS A 151 -19.98 6.47 6.70
C LYS A 151 -18.65 6.49 5.96
N SER A 152 -17.66 7.14 6.55
CA SER A 152 -16.28 7.15 6.08
C SER A 152 -15.50 5.93 6.62
N VAL A 153 -14.30 5.70 6.08
CA VAL A 153 -13.40 4.68 6.64
C VAL A 153 -12.91 5.06 8.04
N ILE A 154 -12.88 6.36 8.39
CA ILE A 154 -12.57 6.83 9.75
C ILE A 154 -13.71 6.47 10.70
N ASP A 155 -14.98 6.68 10.31
CA ASP A 155 -16.13 6.23 11.11
C ASP A 155 -16.04 4.73 11.40
N ALA A 156 -15.70 3.93 10.38
CA ALA A 156 -15.53 2.49 10.53
C ALA A 156 -14.39 2.15 11.50
N LEU A 157 -13.21 2.76 11.35
CA LEU A 157 -12.08 2.55 12.24
C LEU A 157 -12.44 2.86 13.70
N LEU A 158 -13.14 3.96 13.94
CA LEU A 158 -13.52 4.36 15.30
C LEU A 158 -14.49 3.37 15.99
N THR A 159 -15.17 2.50 15.24
CA THR A 159 -15.99 1.43 15.86
C THR A 159 -15.17 0.36 16.59
N TYR A 160 -13.89 0.27 16.29
CA TYR A 160 -12.94 -0.64 16.95
C TYR A 160 -12.28 -0.03 18.19
N ALA A 161 -12.44 1.28 18.43
CA ALA A 161 -11.85 1.94 19.59
C ALA A 161 -12.50 1.47 20.89
N ASN A 162 -11.67 1.17 21.88
CA ASN A 162 -12.08 0.90 23.25
C ASN A 162 -12.07 2.19 24.09
N ALA A 163 -12.74 2.16 25.24
CA ALA A 163 -12.81 3.31 26.13
C ALA A 163 -11.44 3.73 26.72
N ASP A 164 -10.47 2.82 26.73
CA ASP A 164 -9.10 3.07 27.19
C ASP A 164 -8.17 3.60 26.10
N GLY A 165 -8.69 3.83 24.88
CA GLY A 165 -7.93 4.31 23.73
C GLY A 165 -7.21 3.23 22.93
N SER A 166 -7.30 1.95 23.31
CA SER A 166 -6.84 0.83 22.50
C SER A 166 -7.83 0.51 21.38
N PHE A 167 -7.42 -0.33 20.42
CA PHE A 167 -8.28 -0.84 19.37
C PHE A 167 -8.43 -2.36 19.52
N LYS A 168 -9.64 -2.84 19.28
CA LYS A 168 -9.90 -4.28 19.15
C LYS A 168 -9.67 -4.74 17.71
N HIS A 169 -9.25 -5.97 17.57
CA HIS A 169 -9.12 -6.65 16.27
C HIS A 169 -10.46 -7.08 15.71
#